data_93aa2276ff97af09d79e51e69c6223a1
#
_entry.id   93aa2276ff97af09d79e51e69c6223a1
#
_cell.length_a   1.000
_cell.length_b   1.000
_cell.length_c   1.000
_cell.angle_alpha   90.00
_cell.angle_beta   90.00
_cell.angle_gamma   90.00
#
_symmetry.space_group_name_H-M   'P 1'
#
loop_
_entity.id
_entity.type
_entity.pdbx_description
1 polymer ?
#
loop_
_entity_poly.entity_id
_entity_poly.type
_entity_poly.pdbx_seq_one_letter_code
_entity_poly.pdbx_strand_id
1 'polypeptide(L)'
;MKQFLRLRSKLFLILLKNMKPIYTFTKNWLLSLFFLLLLTASVFADQNDVRLAELFRSLKSTENVSRASVFESKIWHIWMEHYDPEVESAMFQGVEAMKLQQYEQAFGHFSLLIKLAPDYAEGWNKRATVLYLLGRFKESEADVMRTLELEPRHFGALSGQGLIKIALQDWTGAIYFLESALKINPHMYGVIMNLKYARQKQKESMT
;
A
#
# COMPACT_ATOMS: atom_id res chain seq x y z
N MET A 1 -41.04 56.93 28.34
CA MET A 1 -40.08 55.85 28.57
C MET A 1 -40.65 54.45 28.31
N LYS A 2 -41.87 54.13 28.70
CA LYS A 2 -42.49 52.79 28.46
C LYS A 2 -42.83 52.47 26.99
N GLN A 3 -43.08 53.47 26.14
CA GLN A 3 -43.37 53.21 24.69
C GLN A 3 -42.11 52.87 23.90
N PHE A 4 -40.94 53.40 24.26
CA PHE A 4 -39.68 53.14 23.57
C PHE A 4 -39.16 51.71 23.84
N LEU A 5 -39.42 51.17 25.03
CA LEU A 5 -39.06 49.78 25.37
C LEU A 5 -39.96 48.74 24.64
N ARG A 6 -41.25 49.09 24.42
CA ARG A 6 -42.15 48.20 23.60
C ARG A 6 -41.82 48.17 22.15
N LEU A 7 -41.28 49.24 21.57
CA LEU A 7 -40.84 49.27 20.16
C LEU A 7 -39.57 48.42 19.97
N ARG A 8 -38.61 48.50 20.90
CA ARG A 8 -37.37 47.69 20.84
C ARG A 8 -37.64 46.19 20.96
N SER A 9 -38.53 45.79 21.84
CA SER A 9 -38.89 44.38 21.98
C SER A 9 -39.61 43.80 20.76
N LYS A 10 -40.48 44.58 20.10
CA LYS A 10 -41.13 44.18 18.85
C LYS A 10 -40.14 44.08 17.69
N LEU A 11 -39.21 45.05 17.58
CA LEU A 11 -38.16 44.98 16.55
C LEU A 11 -37.24 43.79 16.73
N PHE A 12 -36.87 43.45 17.97
CA PHE A 12 -36.05 42.30 18.30
C PHE A 12 -36.75 40.96 17.96
N LEU A 13 -38.06 40.86 18.24
CA LEU A 13 -38.85 39.67 17.88
C LEU A 13 -39.04 39.51 16.36
N ILE A 14 -39.13 40.61 15.61
CA ILE A 14 -39.20 40.58 14.13
C ILE A 14 -37.85 40.14 13.54
N LEU A 15 -36.72 40.59 14.10
CA LEU A 15 -35.37 40.16 13.69
C LEU A 15 -35.14 38.67 13.98
N LEU A 16 -35.56 38.17 15.14
CA LEU A 16 -35.46 36.74 15.49
C LEU A 16 -36.33 35.83 14.58
N LYS A 17 -37.52 36.33 14.20
CA LYS A 17 -38.44 35.61 13.32
C LYS A 17 -37.90 35.49 11.89
N ASN A 18 -37.11 36.47 11.45
CA ASN A 18 -36.49 36.48 10.12
C ASN A 18 -35.12 35.77 10.04
N MET A 19 -34.54 35.43 11.21
CA MET A 19 -33.27 34.67 11.25
C MET A 19 -33.43 33.14 10.99
N LYS A 20 -34.62 32.58 11.09
CA LYS A 20 -34.87 31.15 10.89
C LYS A 20 -34.45 30.63 9.51
N PRO A 21 -34.71 31.31 8.39
CA PRO A 21 -34.28 30.83 7.08
C PRO A 21 -32.76 30.86 6.85
N ILE A 22 -32.07 31.79 7.53
CA ILE A 22 -30.59 31.90 7.40
C ILE A 22 -29.91 30.76 8.15
N TYR A 23 -30.42 30.36 9.31
CA TYR A 23 -29.83 29.25 10.10
C TYR A 23 -30.03 27.88 9.45
N THR A 24 -31.19 27.66 8.83
CA THR A 24 -31.44 26.40 8.07
C THR A 24 -30.61 26.35 6.78
N PHE A 25 -30.41 27.51 6.12
CA PHE A 25 -29.61 27.60 4.92
C PHE A 25 -28.13 27.32 5.20
N THR A 26 -27.57 27.91 6.28
CA THR A 26 -26.16 27.67 6.67
C THR A 26 -25.94 26.24 7.15
N LYS A 27 -26.89 25.63 7.89
CA LYS A 27 -26.80 24.24 8.33
C LYS A 27 -26.80 23.28 7.15
N ASN A 28 -27.63 23.52 6.16
CA ASN A 28 -27.66 22.68 4.95
C ASN A 28 -26.41 22.88 4.07
N TRP A 29 -25.85 24.07 4.05
CA TRP A 29 -24.62 24.36 3.32
C TRP A 29 -23.41 23.71 3.97
N LEU A 30 -23.32 23.73 5.31
CA LEU A 30 -22.29 23.03 6.08
C LEU A 30 -22.41 21.50 5.93
N LEU A 31 -23.63 20.96 5.91
CA LEU A 31 -23.87 19.54 5.65
C LEU A 31 -23.51 19.17 4.19
N SER A 32 -23.82 20.03 3.23
CA SER A 32 -23.44 19.85 1.83
C SER A 32 -21.91 19.94 1.63
N LEU A 33 -21.24 20.87 2.32
CA LEU A 33 -19.78 20.99 2.29
C LEU A 33 -19.11 19.79 2.96
N PHE A 34 -19.68 19.28 4.06
CA PHE A 34 -19.20 18.08 4.74
C PHE A 34 -19.42 16.84 3.88
N PHE A 35 -20.53 16.73 3.16
CA PHE A 35 -20.79 15.65 2.20
C PHE A 35 -19.90 15.76 0.97
N LEU A 36 -19.57 16.97 0.50
CA LEU A 36 -18.64 17.18 -0.61
C LEU A 36 -17.20 16.82 -0.22
N LEU A 37 -16.80 17.07 1.04
CA LEU A 37 -15.50 16.65 1.60
C LEU A 37 -15.40 15.12 1.76
N LEU A 38 -16.53 14.42 1.99
CA LEU A 38 -16.57 12.95 2.05
C LEU A 38 -16.51 12.29 0.66
N LEU A 39 -16.84 13.02 -0.41
CA LEU A 39 -16.80 12.52 -1.80
C LEU A 39 -15.42 12.64 -2.45
N THR A 40 -14.47 13.33 -1.82
CA THR A 40 -13.06 13.30 -2.22
C THR A 40 -12.31 12.20 -1.46
N ALA A 41 -12.85 10.99 -1.37
CA ALA A 41 -12.03 9.83 -1.17
C ALA A 41 -11.14 9.74 -2.41
N SER A 42 -9.95 10.32 -2.32
CA SER A 42 -8.92 10.15 -3.33
C SER A 42 -8.78 8.65 -3.53
N VAL A 43 -9.13 8.17 -4.71
CA VAL A 43 -8.83 6.79 -5.11
C VAL A 43 -7.31 6.77 -5.29
N PHE A 44 -6.61 6.50 -4.21
CA PHE A 44 -5.16 6.32 -4.26
C PHE A 44 -4.92 5.00 -4.98
N ALA A 45 -4.23 5.06 -6.10
CA ALA A 45 -3.64 3.89 -6.71
C ALA A 45 -2.38 3.56 -5.91
N ASP A 46 -2.51 2.71 -4.91
CA ASP A 46 -1.48 2.18 -4.02
C ASP A 46 -2.04 0.94 -3.30
N GLN A 47 -1.44 0.52 -2.19
CA GLN A 47 -1.93 -0.61 -1.38
C GLN A 47 -3.35 -0.41 -0.80
N ASN A 48 -3.90 0.80 -0.80
CA ASN A 48 -5.26 1.11 -0.30
C ASN A 48 -6.33 1.13 -1.39
N ASP A 49 -5.96 0.86 -2.65
CA ASP A 49 -6.88 0.87 -3.78
C ASP A 49 -8.00 -0.15 -3.60
N VAL A 50 -9.23 0.31 -3.76
CA VAL A 50 -10.45 -0.51 -3.57
C VAL A 50 -10.52 -1.69 -4.57
N ARG A 51 -9.87 -1.59 -5.73
CA ARG A 51 -9.81 -2.64 -6.76
C ARG A 51 -9.06 -3.88 -6.28
N LEU A 52 -8.11 -3.73 -5.35
CA LEU A 52 -7.25 -4.82 -4.85
C LEU A 52 -8.05 -5.94 -4.19
N ALA A 53 -9.12 -5.62 -3.45
CA ALA A 53 -9.91 -6.63 -2.74
C ALA A 53 -10.50 -7.69 -3.70
N GLU A 54 -11.03 -7.26 -4.85
CA GLU A 54 -11.59 -8.16 -5.86
C GLU A 54 -10.48 -8.90 -6.63
N LEU A 55 -9.39 -8.21 -6.96
CA LEU A 55 -8.26 -8.82 -7.67
C LEU A 55 -7.61 -9.95 -6.83
N PHE A 56 -7.41 -9.75 -5.53
CA PHE A 56 -6.90 -10.79 -4.63
C PHE A 56 -7.85 -11.99 -4.52
N ARG A 57 -9.17 -11.74 -4.43
CA ARG A 57 -10.16 -12.81 -4.41
C ARG A 57 -10.10 -13.63 -5.69
N SER A 58 -10.08 -12.97 -6.84
CA SER A 58 -10.01 -13.61 -8.15
C SER A 58 -8.68 -14.34 -8.37
N LEU A 59 -7.55 -13.77 -7.94
CA LEU A 59 -6.24 -14.39 -8.00
C LEU A 59 -6.19 -15.70 -7.20
N LYS A 60 -6.75 -15.67 -5.99
CA LYS A 60 -6.75 -16.82 -5.09
C LYS A 60 -7.68 -17.94 -5.55
N SER A 61 -8.82 -17.62 -6.17
CA SER A 61 -9.86 -18.60 -6.53
C SER A 61 -9.72 -19.20 -7.93
N THR A 62 -8.94 -18.59 -8.82
CA THR A 62 -8.80 -19.10 -10.18
C THR A 62 -7.87 -20.32 -10.22
N GLU A 63 -8.26 -21.36 -10.97
CA GLU A 63 -7.39 -22.49 -11.28
C GLU A 63 -6.64 -22.28 -12.61
N ASN A 64 -7.01 -21.26 -13.37
CA ASN A 64 -6.43 -20.97 -14.67
C ASN A 64 -5.19 -20.07 -14.51
N VAL A 65 -4.01 -20.60 -14.80
CA VAL A 65 -2.71 -19.93 -14.68
C VAL A 65 -2.64 -18.64 -15.51
N SER A 66 -3.19 -18.63 -16.71
CA SER A 66 -3.20 -17.41 -17.56
C SER A 66 -4.08 -16.32 -16.98
N ARG A 67 -5.22 -16.67 -16.38
CA ARG A 67 -6.06 -15.69 -15.64
C ARG A 67 -5.36 -15.21 -14.37
N ALA A 68 -4.71 -16.10 -13.64
CA ALA A 68 -3.92 -15.74 -12.47
C ALA A 68 -2.86 -14.69 -12.80
N SER A 69 -2.11 -14.89 -13.88
CA SER A 69 -1.10 -13.92 -14.37
C SER A 69 -1.71 -12.56 -14.70
N VAL A 70 -2.93 -12.51 -15.26
CA VAL A 70 -3.63 -11.23 -15.51
C VAL A 70 -3.99 -10.52 -14.20
N PHE A 71 -4.53 -11.25 -13.21
CA PHE A 71 -4.85 -10.66 -11.91
C PHE A 71 -3.61 -10.20 -11.16
N GLU A 72 -2.55 -11.00 -11.16
CA GLU A 72 -1.26 -10.66 -10.59
C GLU A 72 -0.69 -9.38 -11.21
N SER A 73 -0.66 -9.29 -12.54
CA SER A 73 -0.18 -8.11 -13.27
C SER A 73 -0.98 -6.85 -12.91
N LYS A 74 -2.31 -6.96 -12.75
CA LYS A 74 -3.15 -5.84 -12.34
C LYS A 74 -2.86 -5.39 -10.91
N ILE A 75 -2.60 -6.32 -9.99
CA ILE A 75 -2.21 -6.00 -8.61
C ILE A 75 -0.87 -5.26 -8.61
N TRP A 76 0.12 -5.79 -9.32
CA TRP A 76 1.43 -5.12 -9.47
C TRP A 76 1.31 -3.73 -10.08
N HIS A 77 0.46 -3.56 -11.10
CA HIS A 77 0.24 -2.27 -11.73
C HIS A 77 -0.30 -1.25 -10.72
N ILE A 78 -1.33 -1.62 -9.94
CA ILE A 78 -1.90 -0.76 -8.90
C ILE A 78 -0.84 -0.42 -7.83
N TRP A 79 -0.06 -1.39 -7.37
CA TRP A 79 0.98 -1.14 -6.38
C TRP A 79 2.12 -0.26 -6.90
N MET A 80 2.34 -0.20 -8.20
CA MET A 80 3.36 0.64 -8.81
C MET A 80 2.89 2.03 -9.20
N GLU A 81 1.59 2.30 -9.18
CA GLU A 81 1.02 3.62 -9.44
C GLU A 81 1.13 4.52 -8.19
N HIS A 82 1.44 5.79 -8.40
CA HIS A 82 1.37 6.81 -7.36
C HIS A 82 0.93 8.13 -7.97
N TYR A 83 0.11 8.92 -7.24
CA TYR A 83 -0.46 10.17 -7.74
C TYR A 83 0.53 11.35 -7.76
N ASP A 84 1.62 11.26 -6.98
CA ASP A 84 2.65 12.30 -6.91
C ASP A 84 3.70 12.08 -7.99
N PRO A 85 3.90 13.04 -8.92
CA PRO A 85 4.86 12.91 -10.01
C PRO A 85 6.33 12.78 -9.56
N GLU A 86 6.69 13.32 -8.39
CA GLU A 86 8.06 13.19 -7.86
C GLU A 86 8.30 11.76 -7.37
N VAL A 87 7.29 11.15 -6.75
CA VAL A 87 7.32 9.74 -6.31
C VAL A 87 7.37 8.81 -7.53
N GLU A 88 6.52 9.05 -8.54
CA GLU A 88 6.57 8.29 -9.81
C GLU A 88 7.93 8.40 -10.50
N SER A 89 8.50 9.60 -10.56
CA SER A 89 9.84 9.82 -11.15
C SER A 89 10.91 9.05 -10.39
N ALA A 90 10.91 9.08 -9.06
CA ALA A 90 11.87 8.34 -8.23
C ALA A 90 11.70 6.81 -8.41
N MET A 91 10.46 6.33 -8.50
CA MET A 91 10.16 4.92 -8.80
C MET A 91 10.73 4.51 -10.16
N PHE A 92 10.44 5.29 -11.20
CA PHE A 92 10.91 5.02 -12.54
C PHE A 92 12.45 4.96 -12.59
N GLN A 93 13.14 5.96 -12.04
CA GLN A 93 14.60 6.03 -12.03
C GLN A 93 15.21 4.86 -11.25
N GLY A 94 14.62 4.49 -10.12
CA GLY A 94 15.06 3.34 -9.33
C GLY A 94 14.91 2.02 -10.10
N VAL A 95 13.80 1.83 -10.80
CA VAL A 95 13.55 0.64 -11.63
C VAL A 95 14.52 0.57 -12.82
N GLU A 96 14.77 1.69 -13.49
CA GLU A 96 15.75 1.74 -14.60
C GLU A 96 17.17 1.43 -14.10
N ALA A 97 17.57 2.01 -12.96
CA ALA A 97 18.87 1.69 -12.35
C ALA A 97 18.98 0.19 -11.98
N MET A 98 17.90 -0.43 -11.47
CA MET A 98 17.88 -1.87 -11.22
C MET A 98 18.07 -2.69 -12.51
N LYS A 99 17.40 -2.33 -13.60
CA LYS A 99 17.55 -3.02 -14.92
C LYS A 99 19.00 -2.95 -15.42
N LEU A 100 19.66 -1.83 -15.16
CA LEU A 100 21.07 -1.63 -15.50
C LEU A 100 22.05 -2.24 -14.47
N GLN A 101 21.54 -2.92 -13.45
CA GLN A 101 22.32 -3.49 -12.32
C GLN A 101 23.11 -2.44 -11.52
N GLN A 102 22.69 -1.18 -11.60
CA GLN A 102 23.25 -0.05 -10.84
C GLN A 102 22.60 0.01 -9.46
N TYR A 103 22.83 -1.00 -8.63
CA TYR A 103 22.07 -1.22 -7.39
C TYR A 103 22.23 -0.09 -6.37
N GLU A 104 23.43 0.51 -6.23
CA GLU A 104 23.61 1.65 -5.32
C GLU A 104 22.83 2.89 -5.78
N GLN A 105 22.73 3.12 -7.10
CA GLN A 105 21.90 4.21 -7.62
C GLN A 105 20.41 3.92 -7.39
N ALA A 106 19.96 2.67 -7.65
CA ALA A 106 18.60 2.25 -7.38
C ALA A 106 18.25 2.43 -5.88
N PHE A 107 19.16 2.07 -4.97
CA PHE A 107 19.02 2.32 -3.54
C PHE A 107 18.80 3.80 -3.22
N GLY A 108 19.58 4.69 -3.86
CA GLY A 108 19.43 6.13 -3.71
C GLY A 108 18.05 6.63 -4.14
N HIS A 109 17.56 6.21 -5.32
CA HIS A 109 16.25 6.60 -5.85
C HIS A 109 15.10 6.08 -4.98
N PHE A 110 15.11 4.81 -4.53
CA PHE A 110 14.08 4.30 -3.65
C PHE A 110 14.15 4.89 -2.24
N SER A 111 15.34 5.29 -1.76
CA SER A 111 15.46 6.03 -0.51
C SER A 111 14.86 7.43 -0.59
N LEU A 112 15.02 8.11 -1.73
CA LEU A 112 14.31 9.37 -2.00
C LEU A 112 12.80 9.15 -2.04
N LEU A 113 12.33 8.12 -2.75
CA LEU A 113 10.91 7.77 -2.84
C LEU A 113 10.30 7.56 -1.45
N ILE A 114 10.96 6.77 -0.59
CA ILE A 114 10.50 6.52 0.78
C ILE A 114 10.46 7.80 1.62
N LYS A 115 11.39 8.73 1.40
CA LYS A 115 11.38 10.04 2.05
C LYS A 115 10.18 10.89 1.62
N LEU A 116 9.79 10.83 0.34
CA LEU A 116 8.64 11.55 -0.21
C LEU A 116 7.31 10.92 0.20
N ALA A 117 7.23 9.58 0.20
CA ALA A 117 6.02 8.81 0.49
C ALA A 117 6.33 7.64 1.46
N PRO A 118 6.48 7.91 2.78
CA PRO A 118 6.87 6.89 3.76
C PRO A 118 5.79 5.84 4.05
N ASP A 119 4.57 6.06 3.60
CA ASP A 119 3.41 5.17 3.69
C ASP A 119 3.13 4.39 2.39
N TYR A 120 3.98 4.54 1.37
CA TYR A 120 3.87 3.83 0.11
C TYR A 120 4.63 2.49 0.18
N ALA A 121 3.88 1.38 0.30
CA ALA A 121 4.42 0.05 0.54
C ALA A 121 5.42 -0.42 -0.52
N GLU A 122 5.12 -0.17 -1.81
CA GLU A 122 5.98 -0.62 -2.92
C GLU A 122 7.35 0.06 -2.93
N GLY A 123 7.46 1.28 -2.41
CA GLY A 123 8.75 1.95 -2.25
C GLY A 123 9.69 1.18 -1.33
N TRP A 124 9.19 0.72 -0.20
CA TRP A 124 9.94 -0.12 0.74
C TRP A 124 10.27 -1.48 0.14
N ASN A 125 9.32 -2.13 -0.55
CA ASN A 125 9.53 -3.40 -1.24
C ASN A 125 10.62 -3.31 -2.32
N LYS A 126 10.66 -2.23 -3.10
CA LYS A 126 11.71 -2.00 -4.12
C LYS A 126 13.07 -1.81 -3.47
N ARG A 127 13.16 -1.01 -2.40
CA ARG A 127 14.43 -0.82 -1.71
C ARG A 127 14.90 -2.12 -1.04
N ALA A 128 14.00 -2.88 -0.44
CA ALA A 128 14.30 -4.21 0.10
C ALA A 128 14.91 -5.14 -0.96
N THR A 129 14.33 -5.15 -2.17
CA THR A 129 14.86 -5.95 -3.28
C THR A 129 16.29 -5.54 -3.64
N VAL A 130 16.57 -4.25 -3.72
CA VAL A 130 17.92 -3.73 -3.99
C VAL A 130 18.89 -4.11 -2.87
N LEU A 131 18.50 -3.95 -1.63
CA LEU A 131 19.30 -4.32 -0.46
C LEU A 131 19.65 -5.82 -0.44
N TYR A 132 18.69 -6.67 -0.83
CA TYR A 132 18.93 -8.10 -1.02
C TYR A 132 20.01 -8.35 -2.08
N LEU A 133 19.91 -7.69 -3.25
CA LEU A 133 20.87 -7.81 -4.35
C LEU A 133 22.29 -7.30 -3.96
N LEU A 134 22.35 -6.34 -3.05
CA LEU A 134 23.61 -5.83 -2.45
C LEU A 134 24.14 -6.72 -1.31
N GLY A 135 23.45 -7.80 -0.94
CA GLY A 135 23.82 -8.65 0.19
C GLY A 135 23.56 -8.03 1.56
N ARG A 136 22.87 -6.89 1.63
CA ARG A 136 22.52 -6.15 2.86
C ARG A 136 21.26 -6.73 3.50
N PHE A 137 21.30 -8.03 3.84
CA PHE A 137 20.11 -8.81 4.22
C PHE A 137 19.35 -8.27 5.43
N LYS A 138 20.05 -7.79 6.48
CA LYS A 138 19.38 -7.24 7.67
C LYS A 138 18.56 -5.97 7.36
N GLU A 139 19.09 -5.12 6.50
CA GLU A 139 18.40 -3.90 6.07
C GLU A 139 17.25 -4.23 5.13
N SER A 140 17.46 -5.19 4.22
CA SER A 140 16.40 -5.72 3.37
C SER A 140 15.22 -6.27 4.20
N GLU A 141 15.52 -7.05 5.26
CA GLU A 141 14.50 -7.58 6.18
C GLU A 141 13.70 -6.47 6.85
N ALA A 142 14.34 -5.41 7.32
CA ALA A 142 13.65 -4.26 7.92
C ALA A 142 12.68 -3.59 6.93
N ASP A 143 13.11 -3.39 5.69
CA ASP A 143 12.27 -2.80 4.65
C ASP A 143 11.11 -3.72 4.24
N VAL A 144 11.33 -5.04 4.16
CA VAL A 144 10.25 -6.02 3.95
C VAL A 144 9.23 -5.95 5.07
N MET A 145 9.67 -5.91 6.33
CA MET A 145 8.75 -5.80 7.47
C MET A 145 7.92 -4.53 7.38
N ARG A 146 8.53 -3.39 7.00
CA ARG A 146 7.78 -2.16 6.79
C ARG A 146 6.77 -2.28 5.63
N THR A 147 7.14 -2.94 4.54
CA THR A 147 6.20 -3.25 3.44
C THR A 147 4.99 -4.03 3.95
N LEU A 148 5.21 -5.07 4.76
CA LEU A 148 4.15 -5.93 5.29
C LEU A 148 3.29 -5.27 6.38
N GLU A 149 3.81 -4.28 7.09
CA GLU A 149 3.01 -3.42 7.98
C GLU A 149 2.01 -2.57 7.17
N LEU A 150 2.43 -2.05 6.02
CA LEU A 150 1.62 -1.21 5.15
C LEU A 150 0.64 -2.02 4.29
N GLU A 151 1.08 -3.16 3.74
CA GLU A 151 0.28 -4.09 2.95
C GLU A 151 0.56 -5.55 3.36
N PRO A 152 -0.19 -6.11 4.30
CA PRO A 152 0.00 -7.49 4.78
C PRO A 152 -0.19 -8.56 3.70
N ARG A 153 -0.85 -8.23 2.59
CA ARG A 153 -1.09 -9.13 1.45
C ARG A 153 0.01 -9.03 0.39
N HIS A 154 1.10 -8.32 0.65
CA HIS A 154 2.15 -8.10 -0.34
C HIS A 154 2.94 -9.38 -0.60
N PHE A 155 2.43 -10.24 -1.49
CA PHE A 155 3.02 -11.56 -1.77
C PHE A 155 4.46 -11.50 -2.30
N GLY A 156 4.85 -10.40 -2.97
CA GLY A 156 6.24 -10.16 -3.38
C GLY A 156 7.17 -9.95 -2.19
N ALA A 157 6.75 -9.14 -1.22
CA ALA A 157 7.52 -8.90 0.02
C ALA A 157 7.64 -10.18 0.86
N LEU A 158 6.54 -10.94 1.02
CA LEU A 158 6.57 -12.26 1.68
C LEU A 158 7.53 -13.22 0.98
N SER A 159 7.51 -13.28 -0.35
CA SER A 159 8.45 -14.08 -1.13
C SER A 159 9.90 -13.60 -0.93
N GLY A 160 10.13 -12.29 -0.97
CA GLY A 160 11.43 -11.68 -0.72
C GLY A 160 11.99 -12.03 0.66
N GLN A 161 11.14 -11.98 1.70
CA GLN A 161 11.53 -12.42 3.05
C GLN A 161 11.93 -13.89 3.06
N GLY A 162 11.20 -14.74 2.35
CA GLY A 162 11.57 -16.15 2.18
C GLY A 162 12.94 -16.31 1.55
N LEU A 163 13.29 -15.52 0.53
CA LEU A 163 14.62 -15.53 -0.09
C LEU A 163 15.72 -15.03 0.86
N ILE A 164 15.46 -13.99 1.64
CA ILE A 164 16.40 -13.51 2.68
C ILE A 164 16.66 -14.64 3.68
N LYS A 165 15.62 -15.33 4.16
CA LYS A 165 15.75 -16.46 5.08
C LYS A 165 16.53 -17.62 4.48
N ILE A 166 16.35 -17.92 3.18
CA ILE A 166 17.17 -18.91 2.46
C ILE A 166 18.65 -18.48 2.46
N ALA A 167 18.95 -17.23 2.13
CA ALA A 167 20.31 -16.71 2.09
C ALA A 167 20.99 -16.77 3.48
N LEU A 168 20.24 -16.61 4.55
CA LEU A 168 20.68 -16.71 5.94
C LEU A 168 20.64 -18.15 6.48
N GLN A 169 20.24 -19.15 5.67
CA GLN A 169 20.07 -20.56 6.05
C GLN A 169 19.04 -20.77 7.18
N ASP A 170 18.14 -19.81 7.40
CA ASP A 170 16.97 -19.97 8.28
C ASP A 170 15.86 -20.68 7.52
N TRP A 171 15.99 -22.01 7.43
CA TRP A 171 15.06 -22.85 6.65
C TRP A 171 13.64 -22.80 7.18
N THR A 172 13.47 -22.72 8.49
CA THR A 172 12.15 -22.64 9.15
C THR A 172 11.47 -21.31 8.82
N GLY A 173 12.18 -20.21 8.92
CA GLY A 173 11.70 -18.89 8.52
C GLY A 173 11.39 -18.82 7.03
N ALA A 174 12.27 -19.37 6.19
CA ALA A 174 12.06 -19.44 4.74
C ALA A 174 10.74 -20.14 4.38
N ILE A 175 10.51 -21.33 4.94
CA ILE A 175 9.27 -22.10 4.73
C ILE A 175 8.06 -21.29 5.12
N TYR A 176 8.07 -20.67 6.32
CA TYR A 176 6.96 -19.89 6.82
C TYR A 176 6.57 -18.74 5.87
N PHE A 177 7.55 -17.96 5.41
CA PHE A 177 7.28 -16.80 4.56
C PHE A 177 6.88 -17.20 3.13
N LEU A 178 7.50 -18.23 2.56
CA LEU A 178 7.14 -18.73 1.24
C LEU A 178 5.73 -19.33 1.22
N GLU A 179 5.34 -20.08 2.26
CA GLU A 179 3.97 -20.58 2.41
C GLU A 179 2.97 -19.42 2.58
N SER A 180 3.35 -18.37 3.32
CA SER A 180 2.52 -17.18 3.49
C SER A 180 2.29 -16.45 2.17
N ALA A 181 3.31 -16.35 1.31
CA ALA A 181 3.16 -15.79 -0.04
C ALA A 181 2.17 -16.64 -0.88
N LEU A 182 2.31 -17.96 -0.84
CA LEU A 182 1.44 -18.89 -1.61
C LEU A 182 -0.01 -18.94 -1.10
N LYS A 183 -0.27 -18.63 0.17
CA LYS A 183 -1.64 -18.47 0.68
C LYS A 183 -2.37 -17.29 0.03
N ILE A 184 -1.64 -16.28 -0.44
CA ILE A 184 -2.18 -15.08 -1.10
C ILE A 184 -2.20 -15.28 -2.61
N ASN A 185 -1.07 -15.67 -3.20
CA ASN A 185 -0.93 -15.97 -4.61
C ASN A 185 -0.42 -17.42 -4.80
N PRO A 186 -1.29 -18.40 -5.00
CA PRO A 186 -0.90 -19.81 -5.14
C PRO A 186 -0.19 -20.14 -6.46
N HIS A 187 -0.10 -19.20 -7.41
CA HIS A 187 0.41 -19.41 -8.76
C HIS A 187 1.89 -19.02 -8.93
N MET A 188 2.58 -18.63 -7.87
CA MET A 188 3.99 -18.19 -7.89
C MET A 188 4.94 -19.40 -8.05
N TYR A 189 5.15 -19.85 -9.29
CA TYR A 189 5.99 -21.03 -9.57
C TYR A 189 7.38 -20.94 -8.92
N GLY A 190 8.06 -19.80 -9.01
CA GLY A 190 9.38 -19.61 -8.39
C GLY A 190 9.33 -19.78 -6.86
N VAL A 191 8.25 -19.33 -6.22
CA VAL A 191 8.05 -19.48 -4.77
C VAL A 191 7.83 -20.96 -4.40
N ILE A 192 7.07 -21.70 -5.22
CA ILE A 192 6.86 -23.15 -5.03
C ILE A 192 8.20 -23.90 -5.09
N MET A 193 9.08 -23.54 -6.03
CA MET A 193 10.39 -24.16 -6.17
C MET A 193 11.32 -23.81 -5.00
N ASN A 194 11.32 -22.54 -4.55
CA ASN A 194 12.09 -22.11 -3.39
C ASN A 194 11.61 -22.78 -2.09
N LEU A 195 10.29 -22.96 -1.95
CA LEU A 195 9.71 -23.68 -0.81
C LEU A 195 10.16 -25.16 -0.79
N LYS A 196 10.14 -25.82 -1.94
CA LYS A 196 10.65 -27.19 -2.07
C LYS A 196 12.12 -27.29 -1.69
N TYR A 197 12.94 -26.35 -2.16
CA TYR A 197 14.35 -26.26 -1.82
C TYR A 197 14.58 -26.05 -0.29
N ALA A 198 13.86 -25.10 0.31
CA ALA A 198 13.99 -24.81 1.74
C ALA A 198 13.61 -26.03 2.60
N ARG A 199 12.55 -26.75 2.24
CA ARG A 199 12.12 -27.98 2.93
C ARG A 199 13.16 -29.11 2.81
N GLN A 200 13.76 -29.26 1.64
CA GLN A 200 14.83 -30.23 1.44
C GLN A 200 16.04 -29.90 2.33
N LYS A 201 16.47 -28.63 2.34
CA LYS A 201 17.60 -28.17 3.16
C LYS A 201 17.34 -28.29 4.65
N GLN A 202 16.12 -28.01 5.10
CA GLN A 202 15.73 -28.24 6.48
C GLN A 202 15.87 -29.70 6.87
N LYS A 203 15.42 -30.64 6.03
CA LYS A 203 15.55 -32.09 6.29
C LYS A 203 17.01 -32.51 6.35
N GLU A 204 17.86 -32.03 5.42
CA GLU A 204 19.30 -32.32 5.41
C GLU A 204 20.01 -31.80 6.67
N SER A 205 19.59 -30.69 7.25
CA SER A 205 20.19 -30.11 8.47
C SER A 205 19.81 -30.82 9.78
N MET A 206 18.80 -31.74 9.73
CA MET A 206 18.35 -32.53 10.89
C MET A 206 18.93 -33.93 10.92
N THR A 207 19.64 -34.34 9.85
CA THR A 207 20.31 -35.65 9.72
C THR A 207 21.81 -35.54 9.92
#